data_bc99e97809cbb7b5ed3ee113d04aadef
#
_entry.id   bc99e97809cbb7b5ed3ee113d04aadef
#
_cell.length_a   1.000
_cell.length_b   1.000
_cell.length_c   1.000
_cell.angle_alpha   90.00
_cell.angle_beta   90.00
_cell.angle_gamma   90.00
#
_symmetry.space_group_name_H-M   'P 1'
#
loop_
_entity.id
_entity.type
_entity.pdbx_description
1 polymer ?
#
loop_
_entity_poly.entity_id
_entity_poly.type
_entity_poly.pdbx_seq_one_letter_code
_entity_poly.pdbx_strand_id
1 'polypeptide(L)'
;MRPPAFLLVCAALAVTAASFQVPVCAQTALPDARAARAYQAARQAGAPALRVFLDQFPKGAELHIHLSGAVYAESFIREASEDGLCVNPAALSLAQPPCAAPLVPAAQLSGSLTPAAQRLYDRLVDAFSMRGFVATSGFSGHDQFFSTFDRFGGRGQRHAGEWVDEVASRAAAENEQYVELMETPAFAHAARLAQENPLGLDSSRQQDSSWQQDSPLGQDSSREEFARYRQRLLDLGLREEIPADREKVRAAEAQRRQIEHCGSSQAAPACQVQVRYLYQVLRGFPPGQVFAQARLGFETIQASMDAASPDSTSLDAADGKARAPGFVGLNFVQPEDGFIAMRDYTLQMKMLDYLHSVYPKVHISLHAGELASGLVPPEGLRFHIRQAVELGHAERIGHGVDVMNEQDAPGLLREMAQRHVMVEINLSSNEGILGVKGAEHPFPLYRAAHVPVALSTDDEGVSRIDLTHEYLRAALDYRLGYRDLKQLARTSLEHSFLAGASLWAATDSFTTPAAACQAQPLGGDKPSPRCKSFLDGSEKAAAQWELERRFRAFEAKF
;
A
#
# COMPACT_ATOMS: atom_id res chain seq x y z
N MET A 1 -80.06 40.91 -43.55
CA MET A 1 -80.52 39.82 -42.67
C MET A 1 -79.51 39.71 -41.49
N ARG A 2 -79.95 40.15 -40.35
CA ARG A 2 -79.15 40.06 -39.06
C ARG A 2 -79.61 38.83 -38.30
N PRO A 3 -78.72 38.06 -37.65
CA PRO A 3 -79.10 37.06 -36.66
C PRO A 3 -79.13 37.65 -35.24
N PRO A 4 -79.80 37.00 -34.30
CA PRO A 4 -80.17 37.58 -33.02
C PRO A 4 -79.07 37.40 -31.96
N ALA A 5 -79.11 38.32 -31.01
CA ALA A 5 -78.22 38.33 -29.83
C ALA A 5 -78.69 37.29 -28.81
N PHE A 6 -77.74 36.51 -28.29
CA PHE A 6 -77.93 35.71 -27.09
C PHE A 6 -77.32 36.44 -25.89
N LEU A 7 -78.10 36.71 -24.89
CA LEU A 7 -77.66 37.17 -23.57
C LEU A 7 -77.01 35.97 -22.78
N LEU A 8 -75.79 36.15 -22.35
CA LEU A 8 -75.18 35.27 -21.38
C LEU A 8 -75.23 35.93 -19.99
N VAL A 9 -75.92 35.24 -19.09
CA VAL A 9 -75.98 35.58 -17.66
C VAL A 9 -74.71 35.05 -17.00
N CYS A 10 -73.83 35.94 -16.50
CA CYS A 10 -72.72 35.58 -15.69
C CYS A 10 -73.16 35.32 -14.26
N ALA A 11 -73.12 34.04 -13.81
CA ALA A 11 -73.20 33.67 -12.42
C ALA A 11 -71.77 33.70 -11.81
N ALA A 12 -71.53 34.63 -10.89
CA ALA A 12 -70.30 34.72 -10.13
C ALA A 12 -70.29 33.66 -9.04
N LEU A 13 -69.48 32.60 -9.18
CA LEU A 13 -69.14 31.67 -8.14
C LEU A 13 -67.89 32.19 -7.38
N ALA A 14 -68.10 32.63 -6.13
CA ALA A 14 -67.00 32.95 -5.24
C ALA A 14 -66.35 31.65 -4.76
N VAL A 15 -65.14 31.32 -5.30
CA VAL A 15 -64.31 30.24 -4.79
C VAL A 15 -63.42 30.80 -3.68
N THR A 16 -63.72 30.46 -2.42
CA THR A 16 -62.86 30.68 -1.27
C THR A 16 -61.68 29.75 -1.37
N ALA A 17 -60.47 30.29 -1.74
CA ALA A 17 -59.24 29.57 -1.72
C ALA A 17 -58.80 29.31 -0.25
N ALA A 18 -59.10 28.13 0.25
CA ALA A 18 -58.49 27.63 1.49
C ALA A 18 -57.03 27.31 1.17
N SER A 19 -56.09 28.12 1.66
CA SER A 19 -54.67 27.88 1.59
C SER A 19 -54.34 26.67 2.52
N PHE A 20 -54.30 25.48 1.92
CA PHE A 20 -53.66 24.34 2.59
C PHE A 20 -52.14 24.61 2.65
N GLN A 21 -51.67 25.10 3.80
CA GLN A 21 -50.25 25.03 4.14
C GLN A 21 -49.91 23.55 4.39
N VAL A 22 -49.38 22.89 3.37
CA VAL A 22 -48.72 21.59 3.55
C VAL A 22 -47.53 21.84 4.47
N PRO A 23 -47.44 21.21 5.66
CA PRO A 23 -46.22 21.33 6.46
C PRO A 23 -45.08 20.75 5.64
N VAL A 24 -44.11 21.58 5.28
CA VAL A 24 -42.84 21.13 4.78
C VAL A 24 -42.18 20.37 5.94
N CYS A 25 -42.45 19.06 6.04
CA CYS A 25 -41.61 18.18 6.83
C CYS A 25 -40.19 18.38 6.32
N ALA A 26 -39.39 19.10 7.09
CA ALA A 26 -37.94 19.14 6.89
C ALA A 26 -37.49 17.68 7.04
N GLN A 27 -37.36 16.98 5.89
CA GLN A 27 -36.73 15.67 5.87
C GLN A 27 -35.31 15.90 6.37
N THR A 28 -35.04 15.48 7.61
CA THR A 28 -33.67 15.48 8.14
C THR A 28 -32.83 14.65 7.17
N ALA A 29 -31.98 15.31 6.42
CA ALA A 29 -31.11 14.63 5.46
C ALA A 29 -30.29 13.57 6.19
N LEU A 30 -30.17 12.39 5.57
CA LEU A 30 -29.36 11.30 6.11
C LEU A 30 -27.94 11.81 6.44
N PRO A 31 -27.29 11.28 7.49
CA PRO A 31 -25.94 11.70 7.90
C PRO A 31 -24.94 11.72 6.74
N ASP A 32 -24.94 10.67 5.90
CA ASP A 32 -24.11 10.57 4.67
C ASP A 32 -24.33 11.78 3.73
N ALA A 33 -25.59 12.22 3.52
CA ALA A 33 -25.89 13.38 2.68
C ALA A 33 -25.44 14.71 3.31
N ARG A 34 -25.40 14.80 4.64
CA ARG A 34 -24.89 15.99 5.34
C ARG A 34 -23.37 16.06 5.25
N ALA A 35 -22.67 14.95 5.49
CA ALA A 35 -21.23 14.86 5.32
C ALA A 35 -20.80 15.11 3.87
N ALA A 36 -21.55 14.62 2.87
CA ALA A 36 -21.31 14.92 1.46
C ALA A 36 -21.44 16.41 1.14
N ARG A 37 -22.40 17.13 1.74
CA ARG A 37 -22.52 18.59 1.60
C ARG A 37 -21.35 19.32 2.27
N ALA A 38 -20.96 18.90 3.48
CA ALA A 38 -19.80 19.47 4.18
C ALA A 38 -18.51 19.27 3.37
N TYR A 39 -18.31 18.09 2.78
CA TYR A 39 -17.22 17.81 1.86
C TYR A 39 -17.22 18.78 0.65
N GLN A 40 -18.36 18.97 0.00
CA GLN A 40 -18.46 19.89 -1.14
C GLN A 40 -18.17 21.34 -0.71
N ALA A 41 -18.65 21.77 0.45
CA ALA A 41 -18.35 23.09 0.99
C ALA A 41 -16.84 23.25 1.27
N ALA A 42 -16.21 22.26 1.89
CA ALA A 42 -14.78 22.24 2.12
C ALA A 42 -13.97 22.31 0.82
N ARG A 43 -14.37 21.53 -0.20
CA ARG A 43 -13.74 21.55 -1.53
C ARG A 43 -13.87 22.91 -2.23
N GLN A 44 -15.03 23.56 -2.12
CA GLN A 44 -15.25 24.91 -2.67
C GLN A 44 -14.46 25.97 -1.94
N ALA A 45 -14.23 25.81 -0.64
CA ALA A 45 -13.42 26.71 0.17
C ALA A 45 -11.89 26.58 -0.11
N GLY A 46 -11.48 25.55 -0.84
CA GLY A 46 -10.11 25.33 -1.29
C GLY A 46 -9.35 24.25 -0.54
N ALA A 47 -8.13 23.96 -1.00
CA ALA A 47 -7.30 22.86 -0.53
C ALA A 47 -7.08 22.83 1.00
N PRO A 48 -6.81 23.94 1.71
CA PRO A 48 -6.63 23.91 3.16
C PRO A 48 -7.90 23.46 3.92
N ALA A 49 -9.07 23.93 3.51
CA ALA A 49 -10.34 23.52 4.13
C ALA A 49 -10.66 22.03 3.83
N LEU A 50 -10.39 21.60 2.61
CA LEU A 50 -10.54 20.20 2.23
C LEU A 50 -9.57 19.30 3.01
N ARG A 51 -8.32 19.72 3.20
CA ARG A 51 -7.34 18.98 4.02
C ARG A 51 -7.87 18.77 5.45
N VAL A 52 -8.39 19.79 6.12
CA VAL A 52 -8.96 19.68 7.47
C VAL A 52 -10.13 18.69 7.53
N PHE A 53 -10.97 18.63 6.46
CA PHE A 53 -12.03 17.64 6.36
C PHE A 53 -11.45 16.23 6.21
N LEU A 54 -10.45 16.06 5.35
CA LEU A 54 -9.84 14.77 5.03
C LEU A 54 -8.96 14.22 6.16
N ASP A 55 -8.34 15.05 6.99
CA ASP A 55 -7.58 14.61 8.17
C ASP A 55 -8.47 13.78 9.12
N GLN A 56 -9.75 14.12 9.21
CA GLN A 56 -10.71 13.41 10.06
C GLN A 56 -11.45 12.28 9.34
N PHE A 57 -11.36 12.20 8.02
CA PHE A 57 -12.06 11.21 7.21
C PHE A 57 -11.45 9.81 7.44
N PRO A 58 -12.26 8.76 7.75
CA PRO A 58 -11.76 7.40 7.91
C PRO A 58 -11.25 6.83 6.59
N LYS A 59 -9.98 6.45 6.53
CA LYS A 59 -9.30 6.01 5.30
C LYS A 59 -9.18 4.49 5.18
N GLY A 60 -9.54 3.75 6.23
CA GLY A 60 -9.50 2.28 6.22
C GLY A 60 -8.09 1.75 6.37
N ALA A 61 -7.48 1.36 5.28
CA ALA A 61 -6.16 0.74 5.25
C ALA A 61 -5.21 1.42 4.26
N GLU A 62 -3.92 1.33 4.56
CA GLU A 62 -2.85 1.55 3.60
C GLU A 62 -2.13 0.23 3.32
N LEU A 63 -1.97 -0.14 2.03
CA LEU A 63 -1.54 -1.47 1.61
C LEU A 63 -0.24 -1.48 0.81
N HIS A 64 0.28 -0.29 0.45
CA HIS A 64 1.52 -0.13 -0.30
C HIS A 64 2.38 0.96 0.33
N ILE A 65 3.18 0.55 1.31
CA ILE A 65 4.07 1.43 2.05
C ILE A 65 5.34 0.66 2.44
N HIS A 66 6.51 1.23 2.13
CA HIS A 66 7.80 0.65 2.46
C HIS A 66 8.27 1.16 3.82
N LEU A 67 8.52 0.26 4.78
CA LEU A 67 8.87 0.67 6.14
C LEU A 67 10.08 1.62 6.18
N SER A 68 11.16 1.29 5.47
CA SER A 68 12.35 2.15 5.45
C SER A 68 12.14 3.48 4.69
N GLY A 69 11.31 3.49 3.66
CA GLY A 69 11.00 4.70 2.89
C GLY A 69 9.92 5.58 3.55
N ALA A 70 9.18 5.03 4.52
CA ALA A 70 8.18 5.76 5.28
C ALA A 70 8.77 6.59 6.44
N VAL A 71 10.02 6.33 6.82
CA VAL A 71 10.72 7.06 7.89
C VAL A 71 11.24 8.39 7.37
N TYR A 72 11.04 9.48 8.12
CA TYR A 72 11.55 10.78 7.73
C TYR A 72 13.08 10.88 7.86
N ALA A 73 13.68 11.68 7.00
CA ALA A 73 15.13 11.97 7.00
C ALA A 73 15.65 12.42 8.37
N GLU A 74 14.85 13.18 9.10
CA GLU A 74 15.15 13.69 10.43
C GLU A 74 15.34 12.57 11.45
N SER A 75 14.53 11.50 11.36
CA SER A 75 14.64 10.31 12.20
C SER A 75 15.92 9.55 11.91
N PHE A 76 16.27 9.34 10.64
CA PHE A 76 17.55 8.71 10.26
C PHE A 76 18.77 9.49 10.76
N ILE A 77 18.74 10.84 10.73
CA ILE A 77 19.84 11.67 11.24
C ILE A 77 19.94 11.56 12.76
N ARG A 78 18.81 11.55 13.49
CA ARG A 78 18.76 11.34 14.94
C ARG A 78 19.34 9.97 15.30
N GLU A 79 18.88 8.92 14.67
CA GLU A 79 19.32 7.54 14.89
C GLU A 79 20.80 7.35 14.57
N ALA A 80 21.30 7.98 13.49
CA ALA A 80 22.72 7.97 13.18
C ALA A 80 23.56 8.60 14.31
N SER A 81 23.05 9.64 14.97
CA SER A 81 23.68 10.24 16.14
C SER A 81 23.70 9.28 17.35
N GLU A 82 22.59 8.61 17.62
CA GLU A 82 22.41 7.65 18.72
C GLU A 82 23.27 6.40 18.53
N ASP A 83 23.48 5.98 17.27
CA ASP A 83 24.31 4.82 16.89
C ASP A 83 25.80 5.15 16.73
N GLY A 84 26.19 6.42 16.95
CA GLY A 84 27.57 6.87 16.81
C GLY A 84 28.09 6.79 15.37
N LEU A 85 27.21 6.88 14.39
CA LEU A 85 27.58 6.86 12.96
C LEU A 85 28.25 8.16 12.54
N CYS A 86 28.85 8.10 11.36
CA CYS A 86 29.45 9.24 10.69
C CYS A 86 28.57 9.72 9.53
N VAL A 87 28.75 10.96 9.14
CA VAL A 87 28.21 11.54 7.91
C VAL A 87 29.35 11.81 6.95
N ASN A 88 29.18 11.47 5.69
CA ASN A 88 30.03 11.93 4.60
C ASN A 88 29.47 13.23 4.01
N PRO A 89 30.10 14.41 4.24
CA PRO A 89 29.55 15.68 3.77
C PRO A 89 29.61 15.86 2.24
N ALA A 90 30.49 15.11 1.55
CA ALA A 90 30.60 15.18 0.10
C ALA A 90 29.54 14.32 -0.60
N ALA A 91 29.35 13.06 -0.14
CA ALA A 91 28.35 12.15 -0.66
C ALA A 91 26.95 12.38 -0.09
N LEU A 92 26.83 13.17 1.00
CA LEU A 92 25.58 13.34 1.76
C LEU A 92 24.96 11.99 2.13
N SER A 93 25.75 11.14 2.76
CA SER A 93 25.35 9.79 3.16
C SER A 93 25.85 9.46 4.57
N LEU A 94 25.20 8.49 5.21
CA LEU A 94 25.69 7.91 6.46
C LEU A 94 26.90 6.99 6.19
N ALA A 95 27.79 6.88 7.17
CA ALA A 95 29.00 6.06 7.09
C ALA A 95 29.29 5.38 8.44
N GLN A 96 30.02 4.26 8.40
CA GLN A 96 30.47 3.56 9.60
C GLN A 96 31.62 4.30 10.30
N PRO A 97 31.73 4.23 11.65
CA PRO A 97 32.90 4.69 12.36
C PRO A 97 34.18 3.90 11.96
N PRO A 98 35.37 4.49 12.14
CA PRO A 98 35.67 5.74 12.84
C PRO A 98 35.41 7.00 12.01
N CYS A 99 34.93 8.09 12.65
CA CYS A 99 34.64 9.37 12.01
C CYS A 99 35.93 10.21 11.85
N ALA A 100 36.86 9.72 11.05
CA ALA A 100 38.07 10.48 10.69
C ALA A 100 37.77 11.44 9.52
N ALA A 101 38.42 12.60 9.49
CA ALA A 101 38.25 13.54 8.37
C ALA A 101 38.44 12.86 7.01
N PRO A 102 37.58 13.10 6.00
CA PRO A 102 36.56 14.16 5.92
C PRO A 102 35.18 13.83 6.54
N LEU A 103 35.04 12.66 7.20
CA LEU A 103 33.80 12.27 7.84
C LEU A 103 33.53 13.10 9.09
N VAL A 104 32.26 13.38 9.36
CA VAL A 104 31.77 14.15 10.51
C VAL A 104 30.95 13.22 11.43
N PRO A 105 31.18 13.18 12.75
CA PRO A 105 30.30 12.45 13.66
C PRO A 105 28.84 12.94 13.56
N ALA A 106 27.89 12.03 13.38
CA ALA A 106 26.47 12.39 13.31
C ALA A 106 25.97 13.10 14.59
N ALA A 107 26.61 12.83 15.75
CA ALA A 107 26.32 13.52 17.00
C ALA A 107 26.49 15.05 16.94
N GLN A 108 27.23 15.58 15.96
CA GLN A 108 27.33 17.03 15.75
C GLN A 108 26.09 17.62 15.08
N LEU A 109 25.16 16.77 14.60
CA LEU A 109 23.90 17.16 13.97
C LEU A 109 22.70 17.00 14.91
N SER A 110 22.94 16.80 16.21
CA SER A 110 21.91 16.72 17.25
C SER A 110 22.05 17.87 18.25
N GLY A 111 20.96 18.26 18.90
CA GLY A 111 20.96 19.34 19.88
C GLY A 111 21.08 20.75 19.26
N SER A 112 21.85 21.62 19.90
CA SER A 112 22.07 23.00 19.43
C SER A 112 23.10 23.04 18.31
N LEU A 113 22.68 23.31 17.10
CA LEU A 113 23.53 23.27 15.92
C LEU A 113 24.29 24.58 15.70
N THR A 114 25.56 24.48 15.34
CA THR A 114 26.30 25.62 14.75
C THR A 114 25.74 25.92 13.35
N PRO A 115 25.95 27.13 12.78
CA PRO A 115 25.49 27.43 11.42
C PRO A 115 26.03 26.49 10.36
N ALA A 116 27.22 25.92 10.55
CA ALA A 116 27.80 24.93 9.63
C ALA A 116 27.11 23.56 9.75
N ALA A 117 26.86 23.10 10.99
CA ALA A 117 26.13 21.87 11.25
C ALA A 117 24.68 21.95 10.78
N GLN A 118 24.01 23.12 10.96
CA GLN A 118 22.66 23.33 10.42
C GLN A 118 22.62 23.19 8.90
N ARG A 119 23.56 23.81 8.19
CA ARG A 119 23.62 23.66 6.71
C ARG A 119 23.87 22.22 6.28
N LEU A 120 24.68 21.47 7.01
CA LEU A 120 24.90 20.05 6.70
C LEU A 120 23.64 19.22 6.98
N TYR A 121 22.97 19.48 8.11
CA TYR A 121 21.69 18.87 8.46
C TYR A 121 20.63 19.09 7.36
N ASP A 122 20.46 20.35 6.93
CA ASP A 122 19.47 20.70 5.89
C ASP A 122 19.78 20.00 4.56
N ARG A 123 21.06 19.93 4.17
CA ARG A 123 21.50 19.20 2.97
C ARG A 123 21.28 17.70 3.08
N LEU A 124 21.40 17.10 4.27
CA LEU A 124 21.09 15.69 4.47
C LEU A 124 19.59 15.44 4.36
N VAL A 125 18.76 16.29 4.94
CA VAL A 125 17.30 16.16 4.78
C VAL A 125 16.89 16.25 3.30
N ASP A 126 17.51 17.17 2.52
CA ASP A 126 17.29 17.25 1.07
C ASP A 126 17.80 15.99 0.35
N ALA A 127 18.95 15.46 0.75
CA ALA A 127 19.55 14.28 0.13
C ALA A 127 18.82 12.97 0.44
N PHE A 128 18.16 12.88 1.61
CA PHE A 128 17.42 11.70 2.06
C PHE A 128 15.94 11.76 1.71
N SER A 129 15.51 12.77 0.97
CA SER A 129 14.10 12.94 0.60
C SER A 129 13.93 13.72 -0.69
N MET A 130 12.67 13.84 -1.13
CA MET A 130 12.27 14.70 -2.25
C MET A 130 12.04 16.16 -1.85
N ARG A 131 12.49 16.58 -0.64
CA ARG A 131 12.30 17.95 -0.16
C ARG A 131 12.92 18.98 -1.11
N GLY A 132 12.08 19.83 -1.70
CA GLY A 132 12.53 20.91 -2.58
C GLY A 132 13.23 20.45 -3.85
N PHE A 133 13.13 19.18 -4.20
CA PHE A 133 13.76 18.64 -5.41
C PHE A 133 13.19 19.29 -6.68
N VAL A 134 14.08 19.67 -7.57
CA VAL A 134 13.74 20.14 -8.92
C VAL A 134 14.62 19.40 -9.91
N ALA A 135 14.00 18.69 -10.84
CA ALA A 135 14.70 17.95 -11.87
C ALA A 135 15.59 18.88 -12.73
N THR A 136 16.76 18.40 -13.07
CA THR A 136 17.74 19.10 -13.93
C THR A 136 18.07 18.23 -15.14
N SER A 137 18.76 18.81 -16.14
CA SER A 137 19.28 18.03 -17.24
C SER A 137 20.32 17.02 -16.72
N GLY A 138 20.00 15.73 -16.79
CA GLY A 138 20.87 14.64 -16.35
C GLY A 138 20.71 14.18 -14.89
N PHE A 139 19.73 14.71 -14.16
CA PHE A 139 19.34 14.21 -12.83
C PHE A 139 17.82 14.39 -12.60
N SER A 140 17.10 13.29 -12.76
CA SER A 140 15.64 13.22 -12.74
C SER A 140 15.06 13.04 -11.32
N GLY A 141 13.74 13.05 -11.21
CA GLY A 141 13.05 12.65 -9.97
C GLY A 141 13.31 11.19 -9.62
N HIS A 142 13.36 10.31 -10.62
CA HIS A 142 13.76 8.92 -10.49
C HIS A 142 15.16 8.79 -9.86
N ASP A 143 16.15 9.51 -10.39
CA ASP A 143 17.52 9.46 -9.85
C ASP A 143 17.60 9.95 -8.40
N GLN A 144 16.90 11.05 -8.07
CA GLN A 144 16.86 11.56 -6.71
C GLN A 144 16.21 10.55 -5.77
N PHE A 145 15.03 10.06 -6.12
CA PHE A 145 14.24 9.15 -5.29
C PHE A 145 15.04 7.89 -4.93
N PHE A 146 15.49 7.14 -5.92
CA PHE A 146 16.21 5.90 -5.67
C PHE A 146 17.59 6.10 -5.03
N SER A 147 18.28 7.23 -5.29
CA SER A 147 19.55 7.52 -4.61
C SER A 147 19.42 7.78 -3.11
N THR A 148 18.23 8.08 -2.60
CA THR A 148 18.02 8.29 -1.15
C THR A 148 18.35 7.04 -0.35
N PHE A 149 17.93 5.87 -0.85
CA PHE A 149 18.12 4.58 -0.16
C PHE A 149 19.60 4.20 0.00
N ASP A 150 20.45 4.53 -0.97
CA ASP A 150 21.89 4.31 -0.86
C ASP A 150 22.53 5.21 0.21
N ARG A 151 21.93 6.35 0.51
CA ARG A 151 22.47 7.36 1.43
C ARG A 151 22.18 7.06 2.89
N PHE A 152 20.99 6.55 3.18
CA PHE A 152 20.59 6.16 4.55
C PHE A 152 20.49 4.65 4.75
N GLY A 153 20.47 3.84 3.68
CA GLY A 153 20.15 2.42 3.71
C GLY A 153 21.14 1.53 4.46
N GLY A 154 20.71 0.29 4.70
CA GLY A 154 21.49 -0.77 5.34
C GLY A 154 21.70 -0.61 6.84
N ARG A 155 20.93 0.26 7.51
CA ARG A 155 21.06 0.62 8.93
C ARG A 155 19.71 0.62 9.58
N GLY A 156 19.63 0.29 10.84
CA GLY A 156 18.39 0.51 11.57
C GLY A 156 17.63 -0.72 12.04
N GLN A 157 18.20 -1.92 11.98
CA GLN A 157 17.53 -3.08 12.61
C GLN A 157 17.25 -2.83 14.11
N ARG A 158 18.08 -2.03 14.79
CA ARG A 158 17.89 -1.62 16.18
C ARG A 158 16.69 -0.68 16.35
N HIS A 159 16.39 0.15 15.37
CA HIS A 159 15.33 1.17 15.39
C HIS A 159 14.03 0.71 14.69
N ALA A 160 13.94 -0.56 14.28
CA ALA A 160 12.78 -1.05 13.54
C ALA A 160 11.45 -0.79 14.27
N GLY A 161 11.40 -0.91 15.58
CA GLY A 161 10.19 -0.60 16.36
C GLY A 161 9.87 0.90 16.42
N GLU A 162 10.88 1.79 16.40
CA GLU A 162 10.70 3.24 16.30
C GLU A 162 10.16 3.63 14.92
N TRP A 163 10.61 2.96 13.85
CA TRP A 163 10.08 3.16 12.50
C TRP A 163 8.62 2.75 12.39
N VAL A 164 8.27 1.58 12.97
CA VAL A 164 6.88 1.13 12.99
C VAL A 164 6.00 2.06 13.83
N ASP A 165 6.52 2.60 14.96
CA ASP A 165 5.82 3.62 15.76
C ASP A 165 5.61 4.91 14.97
N GLU A 166 6.62 5.40 14.23
CA GLU A 166 6.50 6.61 13.42
C GLU A 166 5.39 6.47 12.38
N VAL A 167 5.33 5.35 11.67
CA VAL A 167 4.28 5.07 10.68
C VAL A 167 2.91 4.88 11.35
N ALA A 168 2.82 4.07 12.40
CA ALA A 168 1.55 3.81 13.08
C ALA A 168 0.98 5.06 13.76
N SER A 169 1.85 5.93 14.30
CA SER A 169 1.45 7.22 14.88
C SER A 169 0.90 8.17 13.83
N ARG A 170 1.49 8.21 12.64
CA ARG A 170 1.01 8.99 11.49
C ARG A 170 -0.34 8.44 11.00
N ALA A 171 -0.43 7.14 10.76
CA ALA A 171 -1.67 6.46 10.37
C ALA A 171 -2.84 6.72 11.36
N ALA A 172 -2.54 6.68 12.67
CA ALA A 172 -3.55 7.00 13.69
C ALA A 172 -4.02 8.45 13.63
N ALA A 173 -3.09 9.41 13.40
CA ALA A 173 -3.40 10.83 13.27
C ALA A 173 -4.28 11.11 12.04
N GLU A 174 -4.15 10.30 11.00
CA GLU A 174 -4.87 10.39 9.73
C GLU A 174 -6.16 9.58 9.69
N ASN A 175 -6.53 8.95 10.80
CA ASN A 175 -7.72 8.10 10.93
C ASN A 175 -7.68 6.85 10.03
N GLU A 176 -6.51 6.25 9.89
CA GLU A 176 -6.34 4.89 9.40
C GLU A 176 -6.48 3.88 10.54
N GLN A 177 -6.69 2.63 10.20
CA GLN A 177 -6.87 1.57 11.20
C GLN A 177 -6.03 0.32 10.92
N TYR A 178 -5.47 0.20 9.73
CA TYR A 178 -4.71 -0.96 9.29
C TYR A 178 -3.64 -0.56 8.27
N VAL A 179 -2.45 -1.12 8.41
CA VAL A 179 -1.35 -0.92 7.45
C VAL A 179 -0.66 -2.25 7.13
N GLU A 180 -0.25 -2.43 5.87
CA GLU A 180 0.61 -3.53 5.42
C GLU A 180 1.98 -2.97 5.04
N LEU A 181 2.95 -3.08 5.95
CA LEU A 181 4.30 -2.54 5.78
C LEU A 181 5.17 -3.52 4.99
N MET A 182 5.72 -3.07 3.89
CA MET A 182 6.76 -3.81 3.17
C MET A 182 8.07 -3.75 3.94
N GLU A 183 8.61 -4.91 4.28
CA GLU A 183 9.86 -5.05 5.06
C GLU A 183 10.79 -6.03 4.37
N THR A 184 12.07 -5.64 4.27
CA THR A 184 13.14 -6.52 3.76
C THR A 184 13.75 -7.31 4.93
N PRO A 185 13.46 -8.61 5.06
CA PRO A 185 14.11 -9.44 6.04
C PRO A 185 15.59 -9.66 5.72
N ALA A 186 16.32 -10.23 6.65
CA ALA A 186 17.69 -10.66 6.39
C ALA A 186 17.69 -11.85 5.43
N PHE A 187 18.42 -11.75 4.32
CA PHE A 187 18.53 -12.82 3.33
C PHE A 187 19.99 -13.18 3.01
N ALA A 188 20.91 -12.82 3.88
CA ALA A 188 22.34 -13.05 3.64
C ALA A 188 22.70 -14.53 3.51
N HIS A 189 22.05 -15.41 4.27
CA HIS A 189 22.23 -16.85 4.14
C HIS A 189 21.64 -17.38 2.84
N ALA A 190 20.40 -16.99 2.51
CA ALA A 190 19.75 -17.36 1.25
C ALA A 190 20.57 -16.88 0.03
N ALA A 191 21.10 -15.64 0.07
CA ALA A 191 21.95 -15.10 -0.98
C ALA A 191 23.25 -15.88 -1.14
N ARG A 192 23.91 -16.26 -0.02
CA ARG A 192 25.12 -17.07 -0.04
C ARG A 192 24.85 -18.47 -0.59
N LEU A 193 23.80 -19.15 -0.14
CA LEU A 193 23.43 -20.47 -0.66
C LEU A 193 23.20 -20.43 -2.17
N ALA A 194 22.52 -19.38 -2.66
CA ALA A 194 22.29 -19.20 -4.08
C ALA A 194 23.56 -18.86 -4.88
N GLN A 195 24.50 -18.14 -4.29
CA GLN A 195 25.78 -17.81 -4.93
C GLN A 195 26.67 -19.04 -5.04
N GLU A 196 26.73 -19.87 -4.01
CA GLU A 196 27.50 -21.11 -3.97
C GLU A 196 26.87 -22.22 -4.83
N ASN A 197 25.56 -22.17 -5.05
CA ASN A 197 24.77 -23.14 -5.80
C ASN A 197 23.91 -22.42 -6.84
N PRO A 198 24.47 -22.00 -7.98
CA PRO A 198 23.73 -21.23 -8.95
C PRO A 198 22.55 -22.02 -9.54
N LEU A 199 21.48 -21.29 -9.89
CA LEU A 199 20.35 -21.85 -10.63
C LEU A 199 20.81 -22.33 -12.01
N GLY A 200 20.54 -23.58 -12.36
CA GLY A 200 21.06 -24.25 -13.55
C GLY A 200 20.37 -23.86 -14.87
N LEU A 201 19.73 -22.70 -14.95
CA LEU A 201 19.18 -22.19 -16.20
C LEU A 201 20.31 -21.68 -17.08
N ASP A 202 20.39 -22.18 -18.32
CA ASP A 202 21.42 -21.81 -19.27
C ASP A 202 21.31 -20.32 -19.65
N SER A 203 22.17 -19.51 -19.05
CA SER A 203 22.24 -18.06 -19.28
C SER A 203 22.69 -17.70 -20.71
N SER A 204 23.25 -18.64 -21.47
CA SER A 204 23.67 -18.42 -22.86
C SER A 204 22.50 -18.18 -23.82
N ARG A 205 21.30 -18.64 -23.47
CA ARG A 205 20.06 -18.42 -24.23
C ARG A 205 19.33 -17.13 -23.86
N GLN A 206 19.73 -16.45 -22.78
CA GLN A 206 19.16 -15.16 -22.35
C GLN A 206 19.82 -13.95 -23.03
N GLN A 207 20.92 -14.15 -23.79
CA GLN A 207 21.65 -13.06 -24.45
C GLN A 207 21.05 -12.61 -25.79
N ASP A 208 20.02 -13.26 -26.31
CA ASP A 208 19.26 -12.70 -27.42
C ASP A 208 18.43 -11.52 -26.92
N SER A 209 18.92 -10.32 -27.20
CA SER A 209 18.37 -9.01 -26.84
C SER A 209 17.04 -8.68 -27.56
N SER A 210 16.30 -9.66 -27.97
CA SER A 210 14.92 -9.48 -28.40
C SER A 210 14.02 -9.69 -27.20
N TRP A 211 13.35 -8.63 -26.76
CA TRP A 211 12.23 -8.59 -25.81
C TRP A 211 11.04 -9.44 -26.32
N GLN A 212 11.32 -10.57 -26.97
CA GLN A 212 10.30 -11.39 -27.63
C GLN A 212 9.73 -12.40 -26.65
N GLN A 213 8.42 -12.31 -26.52
CA GLN A 213 7.51 -13.14 -25.75
C GLN A 213 7.56 -14.65 -26.03
N ASP A 214 8.27 -15.11 -27.04
CA ASP A 214 8.23 -16.48 -27.54
C ASP A 214 9.62 -17.11 -27.69
N SER A 215 10.32 -17.34 -26.58
CA SER A 215 11.23 -18.48 -26.55
C SER A 215 10.44 -19.69 -26.06
N PRO A 216 10.27 -20.73 -26.88
CA PRO A 216 9.64 -21.98 -26.45
C PRO A 216 10.65 -22.81 -25.64
N LEU A 217 11.12 -22.27 -24.52
CA LEU A 217 11.53 -23.12 -23.42
C LEU A 217 10.22 -23.71 -22.90
N GLY A 218 9.97 -24.96 -23.24
CA GLY A 218 8.78 -25.62 -22.79
C GLY A 218 8.56 -25.32 -21.29
N GLN A 219 7.36 -24.90 -20.92
CA GLN A 219 6.96 -24.59 -19.53
C GLN A 219 7.50 -25.65 -18.54
N ASP A 220 7.60 -26.88 -18.97
CA ASP A 220 8.05 -28.03 -18.20
C ASP A 220 9.51 -27.97 -17.75
N SER A 221 10.45 -27.54 -18.61
CA SER A 221 11.89 -27.62 -18.27
C SER A 221 12.32 -26.59 -17.21
N SER A 222 11.74 -25.38 -17.22
CA SER A 222 12.01 -24.39 -16.19
C SER A 222 11.38 -24.78 -14.85
N ARG A 223 10.17 -25.34 -14.88
CA ARG A 223 9.44 -25.79 -13.69
C ARG A 223 10.15 -26.95 -12.99
N GLU A 224 10.68 -27.92 -13.74
CA GLU A 224 11.51 -28.98 -13.19
C GLU A 224 12.81 -28.47 -12.57
N GLU A 225 13.46 -27.48 -13.23
CA GLU A 225 14.67 -26.88 -12.66
C GLU A 225 14.38 -26.12 -11.37
N PHE A 226 13.28 -25.35 -11.30
CA PHE A 226 12.85 -24.71 -10.06
C PHE A 226 12.57 -25.74 -8.96
N ALA A 227 11.98 -26.89 -9.29
CA ALA A 227 11.72 -27.95 -8.33
C ALA A 227 13.03 -28.55 -7.77
N ARG A 228 14.00 -28.84 -8.67
CA ARG A 228 15.33 -29.35 -8.27
C ARG A 228 16.09 -28.30 -7.43
N TYR A 229 16.08 -27.05 -7.87
CA TYR A 229 16.75 -25.97 -7.17
C TYR A 229 16.13 -25.68 -5.80
N ARG A 230 14.81 -25.66 -5.73
CA ARG A 230 14.07 -25.57 -4.45
C ARG A 230 14.51 -26.65 -3.48
N GLN A 231 14.56 -27.92 -3.91
CA GLN A 231 14.95 -29.02 -3.04
C GLN A 231 16.39 -28.86 -2.58
N ARG A 232 17.30 -28.50 -3.47
CA ARG A 232 18.71 -28.25 -3.12
C ARG A 232 18.86 -27.17 -2.06
N LEU A 233 18.18 -26.03 -2.19
CA LEU A 233 18.22 -24.96 -1.19
C LEU A 233 17.69 -25.42 0.18
N LEU A 234 16.66 -26.28 0.19
CA LEU A 234 16.14 -26.84 1.44
C LEU A 234 17.13 -27.79 2.11
N ASP A 235 17.75 -28.65 1.33
CA ASP A 235 18.75 -29.60 1.84
C ASP A 235 20.00 -28.89 2.41
N LEU A 236 20.25 -27.66 1.93
CA LEU A 236 21.33 -26.78 2.39
C LEU A 236 20.93 -25.85 3.56
N GLY A 237 19.71 -26.00 4.12
CA GLY A 237 19.30 -25.30 5.32
C GLY A 237 18.64 -23.92 5.10
N LEU A 238 18.09 -23.63 3.92
CA LEU A 238 17.41 -22.33 3.65
C LEU A 238 16.39 -21.95 4.74
N ARG A 239 15.71 -22.93 5.34
CA ARG A 239 14.69 -22.70 6.38
C ARG A 239 15.24 -22.19 7.72
N GLU A 240 16.55 -22.24 7.91
CA GLU A 240 17.17 -21.78 9.17
C GLU A 240 16.99 -20.27 9.41
N GLU A 241 16.72 -19.48 8.36
CA GLU A 241 16.42 -18.03 8.47
C GLU A 241 14.98 -17.72 8.91
N ILE A 242 14.01 -18.62 8.69
CA ILE A 242 12.58 -18.36 8.97
C ILE A 242 12.31 -17.88 10.40
N PRO A 243 12.86 -18.50 11.47
CA PRO A 243 12.64 -18.01 12.83
C PRO A 243 13.15 -16.58 13.04
N ALA A 244 14.30 -16.22 12.46
CA ALA A 244 14.89 -14.89 12.59
C ALA A 244 14.04 -13.83 11.87
N ASP A 245 13.56 -14.12 10.66
CA ASP A 245 12.69 -13.22 9.91
C ASP A 245 11.38 -12.92 10.65
N ARG A 246 10.76 -13.96 11.20
CA ARG A 246 9.52 -13.80 11.99
C ARG A 246 9.77 -13.06 13.29
N GLU A 247 10.89 -13.32 13.96
CA GLU A 247 11.25 -12.65 15.21
C GLU A 247 11.55 -11.17 14.98
N LYS A 248 12.15 -10.79 13.85
CA LYS A 248 12.41 -9.40 13.50
C LYS A 248 11.14 -8.55 13.56
N VAL A 249 10.07 -8.96 12.87
CA VAL A 249 8.81 -8.19 12.86
C VAL A 249 8.07 -8.26 14.20
N ARG A 250 8.19 -9.35 14.94
CA ARG A 250 7.62 -9.45 16.29
C ARG A 250 8.32 -8.53 17.27
N ALA A 251 9.65 -8.48 17.23
CA ALA A 251 10.45 -7.60 18.08
C ALA A 251 10.17 -6.13 17.78
N ALA A 252 10.06 -5.76 16.49
CA ALA A 252 9.70 -4.41 16.07
C ALA A 252 8.31 -4.01 16.60
N GLU A 253 7.31 -4.87 16.46
CA GLU A 253 5.97 -4.62 16.99
C GLU A 253 5.93 -4.56 18.52
N ALA A 254 6.67 -5.42 19.20
CA ALA A 254 6.78 -5.38 20.66
C ALA A 254 7.42 -4.06 21.14
N GLN A 255 8.49 -3.61 20.49
CA GLN A 255 9.15 -2.33 20.78
C GLN A 255 8.19 -1.15 20.51
N ARG A 256 7.50 -1.13 19.35
CA ARG A 256 6.46 -0.15 19.04
C ARG A 256 5.42 -0.04 20.15
N ARG A 257 4.81 -1.18 20.53
CA ARG A 257 3.78 -1.22 21.58
C ARG A 257 4.28 -0.75 22.94
N GLN A 258 5.56 -0.94 23.23
CA GLN A 258 6.21 -0.41 24.43
C GLN A 258 6.35 1.11 24.35
N ILE A 259 6.80 1.67 23.21
CA ILE A 259 6.93 3.12 22.96
C ILE A 259 5.56 3.79 23.12
N GLU A 260 4.53 3.21 22.52
CA GLU A 260 3.15 3.71 22.53
C GLU A 260 2.40 3.47 23.86
N HIS A 261 3.01 2.79 24.83
CA HIS A 261 2.39 2.41 26.12
C HIS A 261 1.11 1.60 25.96
N CYS A 262 1.01 0.73 24.95
CA CYS A 262 -0.19 -0.04 24.66
C CYS A 262 -0.59 -0.94 25.84
N GLY A 263 -1.89 -0.97 26.13
CA GLY A 263 -2.43 -1.73 27.26
C GLY A 263 -2.41 -0.97 28.60
N SER A 264 -1.88 0.26 28.64
CA SER A 264 -1.87 1.12 29.83
C SER A 264 -2.93 2.24 29.73
N SER A 265 -3.08 3.00 30.82
CA SER A 265 -3.93 4.22 30.82
C SER A 265 -3.32 5.37 30.00
N GLN A 266 -2.06 5.26 29.58
CA GLN A 266 -1.33 6.24 28.77
C GLN A 266 -1.19 5.79 27.32
N ALA A 267 -1.93 4.76 26.89
CA ALA A 267 -1.86 4.20 25.55
C ALA A 267 -2.09 5.28 24.48
N ALA A 268 -1.14 5.39 23.55
CA ALA A 268 -1.23 6.28 22.39
C ALA A 268 -2.33 5.81 21.43
N PRO A 269 -2.93 6.71 20.62
CA PRO A 269 -3.90 6.34 19.58
C PRO A 269 -3.37 5.30 18.60
N ALA A 270 -2.08 5.31 18.30
CA ALA A 270 -1.38 4.37 17.42
C ALA A 270 -1.54 2.91 17.85
N CYS A 271 -1.73 2.62 19.14
CA CYS A 271 -2.03 1.27 19.64
C CYS A 271 -3.27 0.63 18.99
N GLN A 272 -4.15 1.42 18.37
CA GLN A 272 -5.34 0.93 17.68
C GLN A 272 -5.11 0.67 16.19
N VAL A 273 -3.96 1.04 15.65
CA VAL A 273 -3.57 0.73 14.28
C VAL A 273 -3.02 -0.69 14.24
N GLN A 274 -3.67 -1.53 13.46
CA GLN A 274 -3.22 -2.91 13.25
C GLN A 274 -2.15 -2.92 12.16
N VAL A 275 -0.99 -3.50 12.45
CA VAL A 275 0.14 -3.61 11.53
C VAL A 275 0.30 -5.06 11.08
N ARG A 276 0.51 -5.27 9.79
CA ARG A 276 0.96 -6.52 9.18
C ARG A 276 2.09 -6.20 8.21
N TYR A 277 2.79 -7.25 7.75
CA TYR A 277 3.98 -7.07 6.94
C TYR A 277 3.87 -7.80 5.61
N LEU A 278 4.42 -7.19 4.55
CA LEU A 278 4.69 -7.83 3.28
C LEU A 278 6.18 -8.12 3.18
N TYR A 279 6.52 -9.35 2.80
CA TYR A 279 7.90 -9.78 2.61
C TYR A 279 8.45 -9.20 1.31
N GLN A 280 9.44 -8.31 1.41
CA GLN A 280 10.11 -7.74 0.24
C GLN A 280 11.14 -8.71 -0.35
N VAL A 281 11.03 -8.95 -1.66
CA VAL A 281 12.02 -9.67 -2.46
C VAL A 281 12.71 -8.66 -3.39
N LEU A 282 14.02 -8.56 -3.29
CA LEU A 282 14.81 -7.62 -4.09
C LEU A 282 15.05 -8.21 -5.49
N ARG A 283 14.35 -7.67 -6.51
CA ARG A 283 14.35 -8.20 -7.89
C ARG A 283 15.64 -7.94 -8.67
N GLY A 284 16.44 -6.97 -8.26
CA GLY A 284 17.68 -6.56 -8.95
C GLY A 284 18.88 -7.49 -8.73
N PHE A 285 18.72 -8.64 -8.09
CA PHE A 285 19.76 -9.63 -7.87
C PHE A 285 19.79 -10.73 -8.96
N PRO A 286 20.90 -11.50 -9.08
CA PRO A 286 20.94 -12.64 -9.99
C PRO A 286 19.78 -13.63 -9.77
N PRO A 287 19.28 -14.30 -10.82
CA PRO A 287 18.06 -15.12 -10.75
C PRO A 287 18.02 -16.15 -9.62
N GLY A 288 19.15 -16.82 -9.36
CA GLY A 288 19.24 -17.79 -8.24
C GLY A 288 19.02 -17.14 -6.88
N GLN A 289 19.50 -15.91 -6.67
CA GLN A 289 19.30 -15.17 -5.43
C GLN A 289 17.86 -14.66 -5.31
N VAL A 290 17.24 -14.18 -6.39
CA VAL A 290 15.83 -13.79 -6.40
C VAL A 290 14.94 -14.99 -6.06
N PHE A 291 15.21 -16.16 -6.68
CA PHE A 291 14.48 -17.39 -6.35
C PHE A 291 14.64 -17.79 -4.89
N ALA A 292 15.87 -17.73 -4.34
CA ALA A 292 16.13 -18.10 -2.95
C ALA A 292 15.41 -17.17 -1.97
N GLN A 293 15.43 -15.84 -2.21
CA GLN A 293 14.67 -14.85 -1.42
C GLN A 293 13.16 -15.11 -1.52
N ALA A 294 12.61 -15.25 -2.74
CA ALA A 294 11.19 -15.52 -2.94
C ALA A 294 10.78 -16.82 -2.23
N ARG A 295 11.59 -17.87 -2.38
CA ARG A 295 11.35 -19.15 -1.71
C ARG A 295 11.33 -19.03 -0.20
N LEU A 296 12.30 -18.30 0.38
CA LEU A 296 12.34 -18.02 1.81
C LEU A 296 11.10 -17.21 2.25
N GLY A 297 10.70 -16.21 1.47
CA GLY A 297 9.50 -15.42 1.71
C GLY A 297 8.23 -16.26 1.75
N PHE A 298 8.01 -17.14 0.77
CA PHE A 298 6.85 -18.06 0.76
C PHE A 298 6.82 -18.97 2.00
N GLU A 299 7.95 -19.51 2.42
CA GLU A 299 8.04 -20.35 3.64
C GLU A 299 7.78 -19.53 4.92
N THR A 300 8.32 -18.31 4.98
CA THR A 300 8.16 -17.43 6.16
C THR A 300 6.71 -16.96 6.31
N ILE A 301 6.04 -16.64 5.19
CA ILE A 301 4.61 -16.28 5.17
C ILE A 301 3.75 -17.48 5.57
N GLN A 302 3.99 -18.65 4.96
CA GLN A 302 3.26 -19.88 5.32
C GLN A 302 3.41 -20.19 6.82
N ALA A 303 4.65 -20.11 7.37
CA ALA A 303 4.89 -20.32 8.80
C ALA A 303 4.21 -19.26 9.69
N SER A 304 4.04 -18.03 9.20
CA SER A 304 3.30 -16.99 9.91
C SER A 304 1.79 -17.28 9.92
N MET A 305 1.24 -17.74 8.79
CA MET A 305 -0.16 -18.14 8.67
C MET A 305 -0.49 -19.37 9.54
N ASP A 306 0.39 -20.37 9.55
CA ASP A 306 0.20 -21.58 10.35
C ASP A 306 0.22 -21.27 11.86
N ALA A 307 1.11 -20.38 12.30
CA ALA A 307 1.16 -19.94 13.70
C ALA A 307 -0.07 -19.11 14.11
N ALA A 308 -0.70 -18.44 13.17
CA ALA A 308 -1.91 -17.65 13.40
C ALA A 308 -3.21 -18.49 13.33
N SER A 309 -3.12 -19.80 13.01
CA SER A 309 -4.28 -20.69 12.97
C SER A 309 -4.89 -20.89 14.36
N PRO A 310 -6.24 -20.95 14.51
CA PRO A 310 -6.90 -21.25 15.77
C PRO A 310 -6.50 -22.60 16.39
N ASP A 311 -6.06 -23.54 15.55
CA ASP A 311 -5.61 -24.87 15.97
C ASP A 311 -4.14 -24.91 16.39
N SER A 312 -3.44 -23.77 16.31
CA SER A 312 -2.02 -23.68 16.69
C SER A 312 -1.87 -23.76 18.21
N THR A 313 -1.04 -24.70 18.67
CA THR A 313 -0.61 -24.83 20.07
C THR A 313 0.52 -23.87 20.43
N SER A 314 0.83 -22.89 19.55
CA SER A 314 1.92 -21.94 19.77
C SER A 314 1.61 -21.01 20.95
N LEU A 315 2.65 -20.71 21.74
CA LEU A 315 2.58 -19.82 22.92
C LEU A 315 2.18 -18.38 22.58
N ASP A 316 2.08 -18.04 21.29
CA ASP A 316 1.71 -16.72 20.78
C ASP A 316 0.20 -16.41 20.97
N ALA A 317 -0.61 -17.41 21.35
CA ALA A 317 -2.05 -17.27 21.61
C ALA A 317 -2.40 -16.87 23.08
N ALA A 318 -1.40 -16.60 23.92
CA ALA A 318 -1.61 -16.47 25.37
C ALA A 318 -2.45 -15.24 25.79
N ASP A 319 -2.60 -14.21 24.96
CA ASP A 319 -3.36 -12.99 25.29
C ASP A 319 -4.75 -12.90 24.67
N GLY A 320 -5.22 -13.91 23.99
CA GLY A 320 -6.65 -14.16 23.69
C GLY A 320 -7.36 -13.16 22.76
N LYS A 321 -6.72 -12.14 22.15
CA LYS A 321 -7.42 -11.09 21.39
C LYS A 321 -6.76 -10.55 20.13
N ALA A 322 -5.48 -10.77 19.87
CA ALA A 322 -4.86 -10.34 18.62
C ALA A 322 -3.95 -11.44 18.09
N ARG A 323 -4.08 -11.77 16.82
CA ARG A 323 -3.10 -12.62 16.14
C ARG A 323 -1.74 -11.96 16.23
N ALA A 324 -0.69 -12.75 16.44
CA ALA A 324 0.68 -12.27 16.46
C ALA A 324 1.00 -11.52 15.16
N PRO A 325 1.76 -10.40 15.23
CA PRO A 325 2.23 -9.72 14.03
C PRO A 325 3.04 -10.67 13.16
N GLY A 326 2.88 -10.57 11.85
CA GLY A 326 3.56 -11.48 10.93
C GLY A 326 3.43 -11.05 9.48
N PHE A 327 4.13 -11.78 8.63
CA PHE A 327 4.02 -11.62 7.19
C PHE A 327 2.70 -12.21 6.68
N VAL A 328 1.98 -11.42 5.86
CA VAL A 328 0.68 -11.80 5.30
C VAL A 328 0.72 -11.99 3.78
N GLY A 329 1.78 -11.50 3.12
CA GLY A 329 2.00 -11.62 1.68
C GLY A 329 3.43 -11.20 1.33
N LEU A 330 3.76 -11.26 0.02
CA LEU A 330 5.07 -10.79 -0.47
C LEU A 330 4.91 -9.75 -1.57
N ASN A 331 6.00 -9.00 -1.81
CA ASN A 331 6.13 -8.09 -2.94
C ASN A 331 7.55 -8.14 -3.52
N PHE A 332 7.69 -7.96 -4.84
CA PHE A 332 8.97 -7.77 -5.51
C PHE A 332 9.23 -6.27 -5.64
N VAL A 333 10.39 -5.83 -5.14
CA VAL A 333 10.72 -4.40 -5.00
C VAL A 333 12.06 -4.08 -5.69
N GLN A 334 12.47 -2.84 -5.71
CA GLN A 334 13.54 -2.16 -6.42
C GLN A 334 13.11 -1.67 -7.81
N PRO A 335 13.86 -0.69 -8.41
CA PRO A 335 13.47 -0.07 -9.68
C PRO A 335 13.10 -1.09 -10.75
N GLU A 336 11.89 -0.98 -11.27
CA GLU A 336 11.37 -1.92 -12.27
C GLU A 336 12.09 -1.78 -13.62
N ASP A 337 12.57 -0.57 -13.93
CA ASP A 337 13.40 -0.25 -15.09
C ASP A 337 14.87 -0.71 -14.96
N GLY A 338 15.27 -1.21 -13.78
CA GLY A 338 16.61 -1.72 -13.53
C GLY A 338 17.01 -2.85 -14.50
N PHE A 339 18.27 -2.88 -14.92
CA PHE A 339 18.74 -3.83 -15.96
C PHE A 339 18.36 -5.29 -15.68
N ILE A 340 18.56 -5.79 -14.44
CA ILE A 340 18.20 -7.17 -14.08
C ILE A 340 16.67 -7.32 -14.00
N ALA A 341 15.98 -6.35 -13.41
CA ALA A 341 14.53 -6.37 -13.30
C ALA A 341 13.87 -6.49 -14.69
N MET A 342 14.27 -5.66 -15.64
CA MET A 342 13.78 -5.70 -17.03
C MET A 342 14.14 -7.00 -17.75
N ARG A 343 15.42 -7.41 -17.67
CA ARG A 343 15.91 -8.60 -18.37
C ARG A 343 15.23 -9.89 -17.90
N ASP A 344 15.06 -10.02 -16.60
CA ASP A 344 14.63 -11.27 -15.97
C ASP A 344 13.15 -11.26 -15.55
N TYR A 345 12.38 -10.23 -15.93
CA TYR A 345 10.99 -10.06 -15.48
C TYR A 345 10.15 -11.32 -15.71
N THR A 346 10.10 -11.81 -16.94
CA THR A 346 9.34 -13.02 -17.29
C THR A 346 9.83 -14.26 -16.52
N LEU A 347 11.15 -14.37 -16.29
CA LEU A 347 11.71 -15.46 -15.48
C LEU A 347 11.25 -15.36 -14.02
N GLN A 348 11.25 -14.16 -13.46
CA GLN A 348 10.77 -13.90 -12.09
C GLN A 348 9.29 -14.23 -11.94
N MET A 349 8.45 -13.89 -12.93
CA MET A 349 7.03 -14.27 -12.92
C MET A 349 6.84 -15.80 -13.01
N LYS A 350 7.64 -16.51 -13.81
CA LYS A 350 7.65 -17.98 -13.83
C LYS A 350 8.11 -18.60 -12.50
N MET A 351 9.03 -17.96 -11.78
CA MET A 351 9.42 -18.39 -10.42
C MET A 351 8.23 -18.29 -9.47
N LEU A 352 7.47 -17.19 -9.54
CA LEU A 352 6.27 -16.99 -8.73
C LEU A 352 5.17 -18.00 -9.07
N ASP A 353 4.92 -18.28 -10.37
CA ASP A 353 3.98 -19.32 -10.80
C ASP A 353 4.33 -20.68 -10.20
N TYR A 354 5.62 -21.04 -10.25
CA TYR A 354 6.07 -22.28 -9.63
C TYR A 354 5.85 -22.28 -8.12
N LEU A 355 6.28 -21.21 -7.42
CA LEU A 355 6.18 -21.13 -5.96
C LEU A 355 4.73 -21.07 -5.49
N HIS A 356 3.86 -20.33 -6.18
CA HIS A 356 2.43 -20.30 -5.90
C HIS A 356 1.79 -21.68 -6.06
N SER A 357 2.19 -22.49 -7.05
CA SER A 357 1.70 -23.87 -7.17
C SER A 357 2.07 -24.77 -5.99
N VAL A 358 3.13 -24.45 -5.26
CA VAL A 358 3.58 -25.16 -4.05
C VAL A 358 2.91 -24.58 -2.79
N TYR A 359 2.68 -23.27 -2.77
CA TYR A 359 2.11 -22.51 -1.64
C TYR A 359 0.90 -21.68 -2.08
N PRO A 360 -0.22 -22.29 -2.46
CA PRO A 360 -1.35 -21.61 -3.10
C PRO A 360 -2.14 -20.67 -2.17
N LYS A 361 -1.78 -20.60 -0.89
CA LYS A 361 -2.41 -19.72 0.10
C LYS A 361 -1.59 -18.47 0.41
N VAL A 362 -0.38 -18.38 -0.13
CA VAL A 362 0.46 -17.19 0.08
C VAL A 362 -0.03 -16.08 -0.84
N HIS A 363 -0.39 -14.96 -0.23
CA HIS A 363 -0.86 -13.78 -0.94
C HIS A 363 0.28 -13.04 -1.64
N ILE A 364 0.00 -12.47 -2.80
CA ILE A 364 0.99 -11.80 -3.65
C ILE A 364 0.46 -10.43 -4.07
N SER A 365 1.20 -9.38 -3.70
CA SER A 365 1.13 -8.05 -4.29
C SER A 365 2.43 -7.80 -5.05
N LEU A 366 2.38 -7.16 -6.22
CA LEU A 366 3.59 -6.94 -7.03
C LEU A 366 3.67 -5.49 -7.51
N HIS A 367 4.86 -4.88 -7.40
CA HIS A 367 5.19 -3.74 -8.24
C HIS A 367 5.17 -4.19 -9.69
N ALA A 368 4.28 -3.61 -10.48
CA ALA A 368 4.20 -3.84 -11.91
C ALA A 368 3.66 -2.60 -12.61
N GLY A 369 4.33 -2.20 -13.69
CA GLY A 369 3.97 -1.01 -14.44
C GLY A 369 4.35 0.30 -13.75
N GLU A 370 5.34 0.31 -12.86
CA GLU A 370 5.99 1.55 -12.42
C GLU A 370 6.97 2.03 -13.50
N LEU A 371 6.45 2.17 -14.69
CA LEU A 371 7.17 2.51 -15.90
C LEU A 371 6.46 3.63 -16.65
N ALA A 372 7.21 4.38 -17.45
CA ALA A 372 6.67 5.43 -18.29
C ALA A 372 7.40 5.49 -19.64
N SER A 373 6.72 6.06 -20.64
CA SER A 373 7.29 6.31 -21.95
C SER A 373 8.54 7.19 -21.83
N GLY A 374 9.65 6.74 -22.42
CA GLY A 374 10.95 7.42 -22.37
C GLY A 374 11.87 6.95 -21.24
N LEU A 375 11.37 6.21 -20.25
CA LEU A 375 12.20 5.59 -19.21
C LEU A 375 12.83 4.29 -19.73
N VAL A 376 12.04 3.45 -20.40
CA VAL A 376 12.46 2.17 -20.97
C VAL A 376 12.12 2.09 -22.46
N PRO A 377 12.70 1.13 -23.23
CA PRO A 377 12.26 0.87 -24.60
C PRO A 377 10.76 0.54 -24.67
N PRO A 378 10.04 0.95 -25.74
CA PRO A 378 8.60 0.74 -25.85
C PRO A 378 8.14 -0.71 -25.70
N GLU A 379 8.98 -1.67 -26.06
CA GLU A 379 8.74 -3.10 -25.90
C GLU A 379 8.66 -3.50 -24.43
N GLY A 380 9.43 -2.84 -23.57
CA GLY A 380 9.44 -3.08 -22.12
C GLY A 380 8.17 -2.65 -21.41
N LEU A 381 7.34 -1.79 -22.03
CA LEU A 381 6.08 -1.30 -21.46
C LEU A 381 4.88 -2.26 -21.72
N ARG A 382 5.08 -3.42 -22.38
CA ARG A 382 3.97 -4.15 -22.99
C ARG A 382 3.45 -5.36 -22.22
N PHE A 383 4.09 -5.76 -21.11
CA PHE A 383 3.83 -7.08 -20.55
C PHE A 383 3.95 -7.21 -19.02
N HIS A 384 4.44 -6.19 -18.33
CA HIS A 384 4.76 -6.30 -16.91
C HIS A 384 3.50 -6.53 -16.05
N ILE A 385 2.46 -5.70 -16.21
CA ILE A 385 1.21 -5.84 -15.46
C ILE A 385 0.51 -7.14 -15.83
N ARG A 386 0.44 -7.45 -17.13
CA ARG A 386 -0.18 -8.71 -17.60
C ARG A 386 0.50 -9.92 -17.00
N GLN A 387 1.82 -10.00 -17.06
CA GLN A 387 2.55 -11.15 -16.51
C GLN A 387 2.46 -11.22 -14.99
N ALA A 388 2.42 -10.09 -14.29
CA ALA A 388 2.18 -10.07 -12.86
C ALA A 388 0.82 -10.68 -12.51
N VAL A 389 -0.23 -10.37 -13.29
CA VAL A 389 -1.59 -10.90 -13.11
C VAL A 389 -1.69 -12.38 -13.51
N GLU A 390 -1.18 -12.74 -14.71
CA GLU A 390 -1.40 -14.09 -15.29
C GLU A 390 -0.42 -15.14 -14.76
N LEU A 391 0.86 -14.77 -14.58
CA LEU A 391 1.93 -15.68 -14.16
C LEU A 391 2.37 -15.43 -12.72
N GLY A 392 2.45 -14.15 -12.31
CA GLY A 392 2.83 -13.76 -10.95
C GLY A 392 1.76 -14.03 -9.92
N HIS A 393 0.53 -14.38 -10.34
CA HIS A 393 -0.63 -14.58 -9.48
C HIS A 393 -0.93 -13.41 -8.55
N ALA A 394 -0.61 -12.18 -9.00
CA ALA A 394 -0.83 -10.98 -8.21
C ALA A 394 -2.32 -10.76 -7.94
N GLU A 395 -2.66 -10.62 -6.67
CA GLU A 395 -3.99 -10.21 -6.20
C GLU A 395 -4.09 -8.68 -6.16
N ARG A 396 -2.92 -8.00 -6.08
CA ARG A 396 -2.79 -6.55 -6.13
C ARG A 396 -1.59 -6.15 -6.98
N ILE A 397 -1.73 -5.03 -7.66
CA ILE A 397 -0.69 -4.42 -8.49
C ILE A 397 -0.30 -3.08 -7.88
N GLY A 398 0.95 -2.91 -7.47
CA GLY A 398 1.50 -1.62 -7.10
C GLY A 398 1.74 -0.76 -8.35
N HIS A 399 1.34 0.50 -8.29
CA HIS A 399 1.46 1.54 -9.33
C HIS A 399 0.57 1.35 -10.58
N GLY A 400 0.87 0.37 -11.42
CA GLY A 400 0.11 0.11 -12.65
C GLY A 400 0.05 1.30 -13.63
N VAL A 401 1.11 2.13 -13.69
CA VAL A 401 1.09 3.42 -14.41
C VAL A 401 1.03 3.22 -15.92
N ASP A 402 1.73 2.24 -16.45
CA ASP A 402 1.88 2.05 -17.89
C ASP A 402 0.83 1.14 -18.53
N VAL A 403 -0.27 0.83 -17.84
CA VAL A 403 -1.31 -0.13 -18.28
C VAL A 403 -1.79 0.10 -19.72
N MET A 404 -1.81 1.33 -20.20
CA MET A 404 -2.26 1.64 -21.56
C MET A 404 -1.22 1.32 -22.63
N ASN A 405 0.01 1.03 -22.24
CA ASN A 405 1.07 0.54 -23.14
C ASN A 405 1.09 -0.99 -23.26
N GLU A 406 0.40 -1.69 -22.36
CA GLU A 406 0.28 -3.14 -22.35
C GLU A 406 -0.35 -3.69 -23.63
N GLN A 407 0.07 -4.88 -24.04
CA GLN A 407 -0.56 -5.58 -25.15
C GLN A 407 -2.01 -5.89 -24.80
N ASP A 408 -2.95 -5.49 -25.66
CA ASP A 408 -4.40 -5.57 -25.38
C ASP A 408 -4.78 -4.98 -24.00
N ALA A 409 -4.38 -3.76 -23.73
CA ALA A 409 -4.72 -3.05 -22.50
C ALA A 409 -6.23 -3.10 -22.13
N PRO A 410 -7.19 -2.94 -23.08
CA PRO A 410 -8.60 -3.10 -22.76
C PRO A 410 -8.98 -4.53 -22.31
N GLY A 411 -8.32 -5.55 -22.85
CA GLY A 411 -8.49 -6.95 -22.41
C GLY A 411 -7.97 -7.16 -21.00
N LEU A 412 -6.78 -6.65 -20.72
CA LEU A 412 -6.17 -6.70 -19.40
C LEU A 412 -7.03 -6.01 -18.33
N LEU A 413 -7.53 -4.80 -18.61
CA LEU A 413 -8.42 -4.09 -17.68
C LEU A 413 -9.71 -4.89 -17.38
N ARG A 414 -10.30 -5.53 -18.39
CA ARG A 414 -11.46 -6.41 -18.18
C ARG A 414 -11.12 -7.63 -17.32
N GLU A 415 -9.97 -8.24 -17.56
CA GLU A 415 -9.50 -9.39 -16.78
C GLU A 415 -9.25 -9.01 -15.32
N MET A 416 -8.54 -7.89 -15.07
CA MET A 416 -8.30 -7.38 -13.72
C MET A 416 -9.62 -7.12 -12.97
N ALA A 417 -10.60 -6.51 -13.64
CA ALA A 417 -11.93 -6.28 -13.04
C ALA A 417 -12.66 -7.59 -12.73
N GLN A 418 -12.63 -8.58 -13.64
CA GLN A 418 -13.29 -9.88 -13.45
C GLN A 418 -12.62 -10.73 -12.36
N ARG A 419 -11.30 -10.63 -12.23
CA ARG A 419 -10.52 -11.36 -11.22
C ARG A 419 -10.40 -10.58 -9.91
N HIS A 420 -10.97 -9.38 -9.84
CA HIS A 420 -10.86 -8.50 -8.68
C HIS A 420 -9.40 -8.17 -8.29
N VAL A 421 -8.52 -8.00 -9.28
CA VAL A 421 -7.13 -7.58 -9.04
C VAL A 421 -7.13 -6.09 -8.76
N MET A 422 -6.78 -5.69 -7.53
CA MET A 422 -6.77 -4.29 -7.12
C MET A 422 -5.48 -3.57 -7.56
N VAL A 423 -5.57 -2.27 -7.86
CA VAL A 423 -4.40 -1.41 -8.09
C VAL A 423 -4.17 -0.48 -6.92
N GLU A 424 -2.95 -0.48 -6.40
CA GLU A 424 -2.44 0.38 -5.33
C GLU A 424 -1.92 1.67 -5.99
N ILE A 425 -2.67 2.76 -5.83
CA ILE A 425 -2.45 4.04 -6.54
C ILE A 425 -1.59 4.97 -5.67
N ASN A 426 -0.41 5.30 -6.15
CA ASN A 426 0.62 6.10 -5.48
C ASN A 426 0.85 7.42 -6.25
N LEU A 427 -0.11 8.37 -6.20
CA LEU A 427 -0.13 9.56 -7.06
C LEU A 427 1.12 10.42 -6.93
N SER A 428 1.57 10.66 -5.69
CA SER A 428 2.73 11.52 -5.43
C SER A 428 4.04 10.86 -5.80
N SER A 429 4.18 9.56 -5.55
CA SER A 429 5.33 8.77 -5.96
C SER A 429 5.42 8.73 -7.49
N ASN A 430 4.33 8.42 -8.19
CA ASN A 430 4.30 8.36 -9.65
C ASN A 430 4.62 9.72 -10.30
N GLU A 431 4.20 10.85 -9.69
CA GLU A 431 4.68 12.16 -10.14
C GLU A 431 6.17 12.36 -9.87
N GLY A 432 6.62 12.05 -8.66
CA GLY A 432 8.01 12.26 -8.24
C GLY A 432 9.02 11.43 -9.05
N ILE A 433 8.73 10.17 -9.30
CA ILE A 433 9.61 9.21 -9.98
C ILE A 433 9.46 9.30 -11.50
N LEU A 434 8.22 9.21 -11.99
CA LEU A 434 7.93 9.04 -13.42
C LEU A 434 7.50 10.35 -14.11
N GLY A 435 7.22 11.41 -13.35
CA GLY A 435 6.64 12.65 -13.88
C GLY A 435 5.17 12.51 -14.29
N VAL A 436 4.51 11.37 -14.01
CA VAL A 436 3.13 11.07 -14.44
C VAL A 436 2.13 11.61 -13.43
N LYS A 437 1.24 12.49 -13.86
CA LYS A 437 0.25 13.17 -13.00
C LYS A 437 -1.03 13.58 -13.75
N GLY A 438 -2.06 13.92 -12.98
CA GLY A 438 -3.31 14.49 -13.50
C GLY A 438 -3.91 13.63 -14.60
N ALA A 439 -4.15 14.20 -15.77
CA ALA A 439 -4.79 13.51 -16.91
C ALA A 439 -3.92 12.39 -17.54
N GLU A 440 -2.61 12.38 -17.27
CA GLU A 440 -1.69 11.35 -17.78
C GLU A 440 -1.71 10.09 -16.92
N HIS A 441 -2.16 10.20 -15.66
CA HIS A 441 -2.22 9.07 -14.73
C HIS A 441 -3.43 8.16 -15.04
N PRO A 442 -3.26 6.82 -15.09
CA PRO A 442 -4.32 5.88 -15.48
C PRO A 442 -5.42 5.66 -14.42
N PHE A 443 -5.35 6.26 -13.25
CA PHE A 443 -6.34 6.10 -12.17
C PHE A 443 -7.80 6.23 -12.64
N PRO A 444 -8.20 7.24 -13.48
CA PRO A 444 -9.56 7.30 -13.98
C PRO A 444 -9.94 6.15 -14.92
N LEU A 445 -8.96 5.57 -15.64
CA LEU A 445 -9.19 4.44 -16.55
C LEU A 445 -9.49 3.16 -15.78
N TYR A 446 -8.73 2.87 -14.72
CA TYR A 446 -9.02 1.75 -13.83
C TYR A 446 -10.43 1.84 -13.25
N ARG A 447 -10.81 3.01 -12.73
CA ARG A 447 -12.17 3.23 -12.19
C ARG A 447 -13.26 3.07 -13.26
N ALA A 448 -13.05 3.59 -14.46
CA ALA A 448 -13.99 3.45 -15.57
C ALA A 448 -14.14 2.01 -16.05
N ALA A 449 -13.09 1.20 -15.93
CA ALA A 449 -13.09 -0.23 -16.23
C ALA A 449 -13.60 -1.09 -15.05
N HIS A 450 -13.99 -0.49 -13.93
CA HIS A 450 -14.40 -1.18 -12.69
C HIS A 450 -13.31 -2.04 -12.07
N VAL A 451 -12.05 -1.75 -12.34
CA VAL A 451 -10.92 -2.34 -11.61
C VAL A 451 -10.90 -1.73 -10.22
N PRO A 452 -10.85 -2.54 -9.14
CA PRO A 452 -10.77 -2.01 -7.79
C PRO A 452 -9.47 -1.23 -7.59
N VAL A 453 -9.54 -0.11 -6.86
CA VAL A 453 -8.40 0.77 -6.60
C VAL A 453 -8.42 1.27 -5.16
N ALA A 454 -7.24 1.40 -4.56
CA ALA A 454 -7.03 2.08 -3.28
C ALA A 454 -5.87 3.07 -3.39
N LEU A 455 -5.84 4.09 -2.54
CA LEU A 455 -4.74 5.04 -2.46
C LEU A 455 -3.69 4.55 -1.46
N SER A 456 -2.43 4.79 -1.75
CA SER A 456 -1.29 4.52 -0.89
C SER A 456 -0.21 5.57 -1.12
N THR A 457 0.78 5.63 -0.23
CA THR A 457 1.83 6.65 -0.24
C THR A 457 3.16 6.19 -0.81
N ASP A 458 3.38 4.86 -0.88
CA ASP A 458 4.64 4.23 -1.25
C ASP A 458 5.74 4.51 -0.19
N ASP A 459 6.63 5.45 -0.42
CA ASP A 459 7.69 5.89 0.48
C ASP A 459 7.38 7.29 1.03
N GLU A 460 6.42 7.38 1.95
CA GLU A 460 5.89 8.66 2.43
C GLU A 460 6.92 9.54 3.14
N GLY A 461 7.93 8.94 3.79
CA GLY A 461 9.04 9.64 4.41
C GLY A 461 9.97 10.29 3.39
N VAL A 462 10.32 9.56 2.33
CA VAL A 462 11.12 10.05 1.19
C VAL A 462 10.33 11.12 0.44
N SER A 463 9.08 10.86 0.10
CA SER A 463 8.19 11.79 -0.61
C SER A 463 7.71 12.97 0.26
N ARG A 464 7.85 12.87 1.58
CA ARG A 464 7.43 13.86 2.60
C ARG A 464 5.94 14.18 2.54
N ILE A 465 5.15 13.14 2.42
CA ILE A 465 3.68 13.19 2.34
C ILE A 465 3.05 12.33 3.43
N ASP A 466 1.76 12.18 3.37
CA ASP A 466 0.94 11.27 4.14
C ASP A 466 -0.27 10.80 3.32
N LEU A 467 -1.01 9.80 3.77
CA LEU A 467 -2.16 9.28 3.02
C LEU A 467 -3.27 10.34 2.85
N THR A 468 -3.43 11.26 3.79
CA THR A 468 -4.37 12.39 3.63
C THR A 468 -3.99 13.28 2.44
N HIS A 469 -2.70 13.43 2.15
CA HIS A 469 -2.22 14.14 0.95
C HIS A 469 -2.66 13.43 -0.33
N GLU A 470 -2.56 12.11 -0.38
CA GLU A 470 -3.02 11.31 -1.54
C GLU A 470 -4.53 11.43 -1.74
N TYR A 471 -5.33 11.37 -0.66
CA TYR A 471 -6.77 11.63 -0.71
C TYR A 471 -7.09 13.07 -1.17
N LEU A 472 -6.31 14.06 -0.73
CA LEU A 472 -6.47 15.46 -1.17
C LEU A 472 -6.19 15.61 -2.67
N ARG A 473 -5.10 15.03 -3.16
CA ARG A 473 -4.76 15.02 -4.58
C ARG A 473 -5.86 14.33 -5.40
N ALA A 474 -6.26 13.13 -5.01
CA ALA A 474 -7.31 12.39 -5.70
C ALA A 474 -8.63 13.19 -5.77
N ALA A 475 -9.01 13.85 -4.68
CA ALA A 475 -10.22 14.69 -4.62
C ALA A 475 -10.15 15.91 -5.54
N LEU A 476 -8.98 16.54 -5.67
CA LEU A 476 -8.79 17.75 -6.48
C LEU A 476 -8.55 17.42 -7.95
N ASP A 477 -7.60 16.54 -8.25
CA ASP A 477 -7.15 16.25 -9.61
C ASP A 477 -8.22 15.48 -10.40
N TYR A 478 -8.94 14.56 -9.74
CA TYR A 478 -9.94 13.69 -10.37
C TYR A 478 -11.38 14.01 -9.97
N ARG A 479 -11.59 15.09 -9.24
CA ARG A 479 -12.92 15.60 -8.85
C ARG A 479 -13.78 14.56 -8.12
N LEU A 480 -13.18 13.72 -7.30
CA LEU A 480 -13.88 12.68 -6.56
C LEU A 480 -14.96 13.28 -5.65
N GLY A 481 -16.07 12.57 -5.52
CA GLY A 481 -17.12 12.89 -4.55
C GLY A 481 -16.91 12.17 -3.22
N TYR A 482 -17.66 12.55 -2.18
CA TYR A 482 -17.60 11.93 -0.87
C TYR A 482 -17.79 10.40 -0.92
N ARG A 483 -18.70 9.92 -1.78
CA ARG A 483 -18.96 8.49 -1.95
C ARG A 483 -17.80 7.76 -2.61
N ASP A 484 -17.11 8.41 -3.54
CA ASP A 484 -15.90 7.84 -4.17
C ASP A 484 -14.81 7.61 -3.12
N LEU A 485 -14.60 8.58 -2.21
CA LEU A 485 -13.62 8.45 -1.12
C LEU A 485 -13.99 7.30 -0.16
N LYS A 486 -15.26 7.16 0.19
CA LYS A 486 -15.73 6.01 1.01
C LYS A 486 -15.49 4.67 0.29
N GLN A 487 -15.67 4.63 -1.03
CA GLN A 487 -15.40 3.43 -1.81
C GLN A 487 -13.91 3.08 -1.78
N LEU A 488 -13.00 4.05 -2.00
CA LEU A 488 -11.55 3.83 -1.90
C LEU A 488 -11.16 3.25 -0.54
N ALA A 489 -11.66 3.83 0.55
CA ALA A 489 -11.38 3.34 1.90
C ALA A 489 -11.98 1.94 2.18
N ARG A 490 -13.12 1.59 1.60
CA ARG A 490 -13.69 0.23 1.71
C ARG A 490 -12.89 -0.77 0.88
N THR A 491 -12.48 -0.38 -0.34
CA THR A 491 -11.67 -1.20 -1.23
C THR A 491 -10.34 -1.55 -0.59
N SER A 492 -9.69 -0.61 0.12
CA SER A 492 -8.41 -0.91 0.78
C SER A 492 -8.54 -2.05 1.80
N LEU A 493 -9.60 -2.08 2.63
CA LEU A 493 -9.82 -3.18 3.57
C LEU A 493 -10.33 -4.47 2.90
N GLU A 494 -11.11 -4.38 1.82
CA GLU A 494 -11.56 -5.56 1.07
C GLU A 494 -10.38 -6.34 0.51
N HIS A 495 -9.40 -5.62 -0.05
CA HIS A 495 -8.21 -6.20 -0.67
C HIS A 495 -7.01 -6.34 0.26
N SER A 496 -7.17 -6.04 1.56
CA SER A 496 -6.13 -6.36 2.55
C SER A 496 -5.93 -7.87 2.66
N PHE A 497 -4.75 -8.29 3.06
CA PHE A 497 -4.45 -9.71 3.32
C PHE A 497 -4.84 -10.16 4.74
N LEU A 498 -5.76 -9.42 5.37
CA LEU A 498 -6.37 -9.84 6.63
C LEU A 498 -7.12 -11.15 6.46
N ALA A 499 -6.97 -12.03 7.44
CA ALA A 499 -7.58 -13.34 7.42
C ALA A 499 -9.10 -13.30 7.64
N GLY A 500 -9.79 -14.24 7.02
CA GLY A 500 -11.22 -14.47 7.21
C GLY A 500 -12.09 -13.95 6.06
N ALA A 501 -13.38 -14.11 6.20
CA ALA A 501 -14.36 -13.72 5.19
C ALA A 501 -14.60 -12.20 5.20
N SER A 502 -14.96 -11.65 4.05
CA SER A 502 -15.40 -10.26 3.94
C SER A 502 -16.73 -10.02 4.69
N LEU A 503 -16.87 -8.82 5.23
CA LEU A 503 -18.16 -8.30 5.74
C LEU A 503 -19.20 -8.16 4.62
N TRP A 504 -18.76 -8.03 3.38
CA TRP A 504 -19.61 -7.80 2.22
C TRP A 504 -20.03 -9.13 1.55
N ALA A 505 -21.26 -9.20 1.10
CA ALA A 505 -21.82 -10.40 0.47
C ALA A 505 -21.23 -10.69 -0.92
N ALA A 506 -20.68 -9.68 -1.57
CA ALA A 506 -19.98 -9.79 -2.85
C ALA A 506 -18.80 -8.83 -2.86
N THR A 507 -17.65 -9.30 -3.36
CA THR A 507 -16.41 -8.55 -3.51
C THR A 507 -16.65 -7.26 -4.29
N ASP A 508 -16.07 -6.15 -3.85
CA ASP A 508 -16.17 -4.80 -4.42
C ASP A 508 -17.60 -4.22 -4.50
N SER A 509 -18.58 -4.92 -3.90
CA SER A 509 -19.96 -4.47 -3.80
C SER A 509 -20.30 -4.11 -2.35
N PHE A 510 -20.14 -2.85 -1.97
CA PHE A 510 -20.33 -2.36 -0.62
C PHE A 510 -21.79 -1.97 -0.30
N THR A 511 -22.75 -2.75 -0.82
CA THR A 511 -24.20 -2.49 -0.67
C THR A 511 -24.87 -3.43 0.30
N THR A 512 -24.47 -4.68 0.35
CA THR A 512 -25.13 -5.72 1.12
C THR A 512 -24.12 -6.41 2.05
N PRO A 513 -24.27 -6.31 3.37
CA PRO A 513 -23.44 -7.05 4.32
C PRO A 513 -23.69 -8.57 4.23
N ALA A 514 -22.75 -9.36 4.74
CA ALA A 514 -22.92 -10.79 4.93
C ALA A 514 -24.18 -11.11 5.74
N ALA A 515 -24.84 -12.22 5.44
CA ALA A 515 -26.14 -12.61 6.01
C ALA A 515 -26.17 -12.61 7.55
N ALA A 516 -25.02 -12.81 8.20
CA ALA A 516 -24.90 -12.74 9.64
C ALA A 516 -25.13 -11.31 10.20
N CYS A 517 -24.88 -10.26 9.38
CA CYS A 517 -24.88 -8.87 9.82
C CYS A 517 -25.95 -7.98 9.14
N GLN A 518 -26.84 -8.53 8.29
CA GLN A 518 -27.83 -7.76 7.52
C GLN A 518 -28.92 -7.08 8.34
N ALA A 519 -29.39 -7.69 9.42
CA ALA A 519 -30.60 -7.24 10.13
C ALA A 519 -30.34 -6.15 11.18
N GLN A 520 -29.29 -5.33 11.00
CA GLN A 520 -28.89 -4.31 11.97
C GLN A 520 -28.17 -3.15 11.30
N PRO A 521 -28.04 -1.98 11.98
CA PRO A 521 -27.25 -0.88 11.45
C PRO A 521 -25.78 -1.29 11.27
N LEU A 522 -25.26 -1.12 10.06
CA LEU A 522 -23.87 -1.40 9.72
C LEU A 522 -22.92 -0.53 10.57
N GLY A 523 -21.86 -1.12 11.13
CA GLY A 523 -20.95 -0.42 12.04
C GLY A 523 -21.58 0.03 13.37
N GLY A 524 -22.66 -0.64 13.82
CA GLY A 524 -23.27 -0.33 15.12
C GLY A 524 -22.40 -0.78 16.30
N ASP A 525 -22.45 -0.04 17.42
CA ASP A 525 -21.63 -0.33 18.62
C ASP A 525 -21.95 -1.68 19.28
N LYS A 526 -23.14 -2.20 19.07
CA LYS A 526 -23.61 -3.48 19.63
C LYS A 526 -24.10 -4.38 18.50
N PRO A 527 -23.21 -5.12 17.84
CA PRO A 527 -23.63 -6.11 16.85
C PRO A 527 -24.48 -7.21 17.50
N SER A 528 -25.45 -7.76 16.75
CA SER A 528 -26.25 -8.90 17.22
C SER A 528 -25.33 -10.10 17.53
N PRO A 529 -25.75 -11.05 18.40
CA PRO A 529 -24.90 -12.19 18.75
C PRO A 529 -24.38 -12.97 17.54
N ARG A 530 -25.22 -13.13 16.49
CA ARG A 530 -24.83 -13.80 15.24
C ARG A 530 -23.79 -13.00 14.47
N CYS A 531 -23.95 -11.70 14.34
CA CYS A 531 -22.97 -10.83 13.68
C CYS A 531 -21.67 -10.78 14.48
N LYS A 532 -21.76 -10.64 15.81
CA LYS A 532 -20.59 -10.65 16.69
C LYS A 532 -19.76 -11.93 16.50
N SER A 533 -20.40 -13.10 16.51
CA SER A 533 -19.71 -14.37 16.29
C SER A 533 -19.03 -14.42 14.91
N PHE A 534 -19.64 -13.85 13.88
CA PHE A 534 -19.04 -13.75 12.55
C PHE A 534 -17.81 -12.82 12.55
N LEU A 535 -17.91 -11.65 13.19
CA LEU A 535 -16.80 -10.70 13.32
C LEU A 535 -15.65 -11.27 14.17
N ASP A 536 -15.96 -11.96 15.25
CA ASP A 536 -14.95 -12.61 16.11
C ASP A 536 -14.17 -13.71 15.35
N GLY A 537 -14.78 -14.30 14.30
CA GLY A 537 -14.17 -15.32 13.44
C GLY A 537 -13.45 -14.80 12.20
N SER A 538 -13.46 -13.47 11.94
CA SER A 538 -12.86 -12.89 10.74
C SER A 538 -12.21 -11.53 11.04
N GLU A 539 -10.87 -11.46 10.97
CA GLU A 539 -10.15 -10.19 11.13
C GLU A 539 -10.57 -9.18 10.06
N LYS A 540 -10.73 -9.62 8.80
CA LYS A 540 -11.17 -8.77 7.69
C LYS A 540 -12.55 -8.17 7.97
N ALA A 541 -13.54 -8.99 8.30
CA ALA A 541 -14.89 -8.51 8.59
C ALA A 541 -14.93 -7.57 9.82
N ALA A 542 -14.14 -7.85 10.84
CA ALA A 542 -14.03 -7.00 12.03
C ALA A 542 -13.45 -5.62 11.68
N ALA A 543 -12.38 -5.57 10.87
CA ALA A 543 -11.80 -4.32 10.40
C ALA A 543 -12.78 -3.53 9.52
N GLN A 544 -13.51 -4.19 8.62
CA GLN A 544 -14.52 -3.56 7.78
C GLN A 544 -15.71 -3.03 8.60
N TRP A 545 -16.12 -3.76 9.64
CA TRP A 545 -17.16 -3.29 10.57
C TRP A 545 -16.72 -2.05 11.34
N GLU A 546 -15.45 -2.04 11.78
CA GLU A 546 -14.86 -0.88 12.45
C GLU A 546 -14.79 0.33 11.53
N LEU A 547 -14.43 0.18 10.24
CA LEU A 547 -14.47 1.26 9.27
C LEU A 547 -15.88 1.86 9.16
N GLU A 548 -16.90 1.02 9.05
CA GLU A 548 -18.29 1.50 9.00
C GLU A 548 -18.71 2.20 10.31
N ARG A 549 -18.22 1.76 11.47
CA ARG A 549 -18.42 2.44 12.75
C ARG A 549 -17.76 3.83 12.75
N ARG A 550 -16.54 3.92 12.22
CA ARG A 550 -15.81 5.20 12.08
C ARG A 550 -16.52 6.14 11.11
N PHE A 551 -17.05 5.65 9.98
CA PHE A 551 -17.87 6.46 9.07
C PHE A 551 -19.11 7.01 9.76
N ARG A 552 -19.84 6.20 10.52
CA ARG A 552 -21.01 6.67 11.28
C ARG A 552 -20.65 7.76 12.30
N ALA A 553 -19.56 7.57 13.04
CA ALA A 553 -19.08 8.57 14.01
C ALA A 553 -18.64 9.86 13.33
N PHE A 554 -17.97 9.77 12.18
CA PHE A 554 -17.56 10.91 11.38
C PHE A 554 -18.77 11.67 10.81
N GLU A 555 -19.71 10.98 10.19
CA GLU A 555 -20.90 11.56 9.56
C GLU A 555 -21.85 12.19 10.58
N ALA A 556 -21.85 11.72 11.82
CA ALA A 556 -22.64 12.29 12.91
C ALA A 556 -22.16 13.71 13.36
N LYS A 557 -20.95 14.13 12.96
CA LYS A 557 -20.41 15.47 13.24
C LYS A 557 -21.07 16.57 12.41
N PHE A 558 -21.75 16.22 11.35
CA PHE A 558 -22.42 17.12 10.40
C PHE A 558 -23.96 17.00 10.51
#